data_0902501b2c99c5cd98ae5efbeb5bb4ef
#
_entry.id   0902501b2c99c5cd98ae5efbeb5bb4ef
#
_cell.length_a   1.000
_cell.length_b   1.000
_cell.length_c   1.000
_cell.angle_alpha   90.00
_cell.angle_beta   90.00
_cell.angle_gamma   90.00
#
_symmetry.space_group_name_H-M   'P 1'
#
loop_
_entity.id
_entity.type
_entity.pdbx_description
1 polymer ?
#
loop_
_entity_poly.entity_id
_entity_poly.type
_entity_poly.pdbx_seq_one_letter_code
_entity_poly.pdbx_strand_id
1 'polypeptide(L)'
;LGGKRHPSAQINVMEYYSISSPGNSADFGDLTVARTIAMNGSNSPGHGGLEDELPQRASVNYMPGSGRGFIGGGMDPGATNELQLIHIPTLGNAIDFGDLTTVCGAPAGVSNGIKGIFGGGYDGSDNSVNVIGNFSMANAGNAADFGDLTAIRMQLGGHSSNTRGMFFGGDGPSPGYAKSDVVDYITMASSGDASDFGNLSAARASFSAAGSSTRGIACGGKEPTKVNTIDYFTIASTGNSTDFGNLTIAAQDRAAVSSATRIVSAGGKVPGASNVMDYGTIASAADFADFGDLTVARGTHGGMSNRIRGVFHAGHDGSANTTTMDYITIASTGDAADFGDCVAGANFQGGTSDSHGGL
;
A
#
# COMPACT_ATOMS: atom_id res chain seq x y z
N LEU A 1 8.51 4.59 -38.56
CA LEU A 1 8.14 3.36 -39.25
C LEU A 1 8.67 3.38 -40.67
N GLY A 2 9.59 2.50 -41.03
CA GLY A 2 10.07 2.32 -42.41
C GLY A 2 9.14 1.40 -43.19
N GLY A 3 9.14 1.51 -44.52
CA GLY A 3 8.28 0.68 -45.34
C GLY A 3 8.71 0.64 -46.83
N LYS A 4 7.80 0.29 -47.70
CA LYS A 4 8.05 0.22 -49.14
C LYS A 4 7.14 1.23 -49.87
N ARG A 5 7.71 2.14 -50.66
CA ARG A 5 6.94 2.95 -51.60
C ARG A 5 6.75 2.15 -52.91
N HIS A 6 5.55 2.23 -53.47
CA HIS A 6 5.31 1.69 -54.81
C HIS A 6 5.90 2.62 -55.89
N PRO A 7 6.65 2.12 -56.92
CA PRO A 7 6.71 0.71 -57.33
C PRO A 7 7.82 -0.14 -56.71
N SER A 8 8.79 0.29 -55.94
CA SER A 8 9.72 -0.67 -55.33
C SER A 8 10.82 -0.09 -54.41
N ALA A 9 10.80 1.17 -54.02
CA ALA A 9 11.83 1.72 -53.17
C ALA A 9 11.58 1.40 -51.67
N GLN A 10 12.60 0.90 -50.99
CA GLN A 10 12.61 0.82 -49.53
C GLN A 10 12.72 2.23 -48.95
N ILE A 11 12.08 2.46 -47.85
CA ILE A 11 12.18 3.74 -47.11
C ILE A 11 12.68 3.54 -45.69
N ASN A 12 13.40 4.54 -45.20
CA ASN A 12 13.93 4.57 -43.85
C ASN A 12 13.29 5.64 -42.97
N VAL A 13 12.32 6.38 -43.50
CA VAL A 13 11.66 7.50 -42.81
C VAL A 13 10.91 7.02 -41.59
N MET A 14 11.11 7.74 -40.48
CA MET A 14 10.30 7.66 -39.25
C MET A 14 9.44 8.90 -39.14
N GLU A 15 8.17 8.72 -38.82
CA GLU A 15 7.22 9.82 -38.63
C GLU A 15 6.60 9.75 -37.25
N TYR A 16 6.28 10.90 -36.67
CA TYR A 16 5.50 10.99 -35.45
C TYR A 16 4.26 11.85 -35.64
N TYR A 17 3.27 11.70 -34.80
CA TYR A 17 2.10 12.55 -34.71
C TYR A 17 1.70 12.76 -33.24
N SER A 18 1.08 13.88 -32.96
CA SER A 18 0.53 14.13 -31.62
C SER A 18 -0.74 13.33 -31.41
N ILE A 19 -0.83 12.57 -30.33
CA ILE A 19 -2.04 11.84 -29.97
C ILE A 19 -3.13 12.78 -29.43
N SER A 20 -2.73 13.90 -28.86
CA SER A 20 -3.65 14.87 -28.24
C SER A 20 -4.28 15.85 -29.23
N SER A 21 -3.81 15.93 -30.47
CA SER A 21 -4.35 16.82 -31.50
C SER A 21 -4.40 16.16 -32.87
N PRO A 22 -5.53 16.25 -33.59
CA PRO A 22 -5.59 15.75 -34.98
C PRO A 22 -4.64 16.52 -35.88
N GLY A 23 -3.95 15.82 -36.77
CA GLY A 23 -3.01 16.43 -37.70
C GLY A 23 -2.27 15.36 -38.53
N ASN A 24 -1.52 15.84 -39.52
CA ASN A 24 -0.65 15.00 -40.32
C ASN A 24 0.59 14.62 -39.48
N SER A 25 1.20 13.48 -39.84
CA SER A 25 2.51 13.08 -39.29
C SER A 25 3.59 14.08 -39.73
N ALA A 26 4.58 14.24 -38.84
CA ALA A 26 5.78 15.01 -39.11
C ALA A 26 7.00 14.08 -39.14
N ASP A 27 8.02 14.49 -39.85
CA ASP A 27 9.27 13.74 -39.91
C ASP A 27 9.98 13.72 -38.53
N PHE A 28 10.35 12.52 -38.08
CA PHE A 28 11.13 12.31 -36.86
C PHE A 28 12.60 12.04 -37.16
N GLY A 29 12.89 11.55 -38.36
CA GLY A 29 14.24 11.17 -38.79
C GLY A 29 14.24 9.87 -39.59
N ASP A 30 15.40 9.28 -39.71
CA ASP A 30 15.63 8.09 -40.57
C ASP A 30 16.07 6.88 -39.75
N LEU A 31 15.63 5.71 -40.19
CA LEU A 31 16.21 4.43 -39.80
C LEU A 31 17.61 4.29 -40.36
N THR A 32 18.49 3.64 -39.64
CA THR A 32 19.86 3.36 -40.09
C THR A 32 19.91 2.50 -41.36
N VAL A 33 18.84 1.77 -41.65
CA VAL A 33 18.71 0.93 -42.86
C VAL A 33 17.27 1.00 -43.37
N ALA A 34 17.11 1.27 -44.66
CA ALA A 34 15.81 1.24 -45.32
C ALA A 34 15.23 -0.17 -45.34
N ARG A 35 13.94 -0.31 -44.99
CA ARG A 35 13.26 -1.60 -44.81
C ARG A 35 12.01 -1.72 -45.68
N THR A 36 11.75 -2.96 -46.10
CA THR A 36 10.62 -3.25 -47.01
C THR A 36 9.30 -3.44 -46.30
N ILE A 37 9.31 -3.96 -45.09
CA ILE A 37 8.11 -4.23 -44.30
C ILE A 37 8.36 -3.73 -42.88
N ALA A 38 7.69 -2.66 -42.50
CA ALA A 38 7.61 -2.21 -41.11
C ALA A 38 6.22 -2.62 -40.57
N MET A 39 6.16 -3.81 -40.06
CA MET A 39 4.96 -4.27 -39.35
C MET A 39 5.24 -4.24 -37.88
N ASN A 40 4.42 -3.54 -37.18
CA ASN A 40 4.22 -3.44 -35.75
C ASN A 40 4.59 -2.09 -35.16
N GLY A 41 3.55 -1.43 -34.66
CA GLY A 41 3.74 -0.53 -33.57
C GLY A 41 4.20 -1.32 -32.36
N SER A 42 5.32 -0.95 -31.76
CA SER A 42 5.64 -1.36 -30.41
C SER A 42 5.23 -0.25 -29.48
N ASN A 43 4.51 -0.59 -28.46
CA ASN A 43 4.31 0.28 -27.34
C ASN A 43 5.60 0.33 -26.55
N SER A 44 6.02 1.52 -26.18
CA SER A 44 7.16 1.69 -25.31
C SER A 44 6.68 2.07 -23.91
N PRO A 45 7.52 1.92 -22.89
CA PRO A 45 7.28 2.45 -21.56
C PRO A 45 6.88 3.94 -21.66
N GLY A 46 5.88 4.40 -20.91
CA GLY A 46 5.31 5.73 -21.06
C GLY A 46 4.13 5.80 -22.03
N HIS A 47 3.85 4.76 -22.75
CA HIS A 47 2.61 4.59 -23.51
C HIS A 47 1.43 4.48 -22.53
N GLY A 48 0.30 5.11 -22.85
CA GLY A 48 -0.90 5.11 -22.00
C GLY A 48 -1.51 3.73 -21.73
N GLY A 49 -1.03 2.69 -22.36
CA GLY A 49 -1.29 1.29 -22.08
C GLY A 49 -0.08 0.57 -21.55
N LEU A 50 0.76 1.28 -20.85
CA LEU A 50 1.90 0.71 -20.24
C LEU A 50 1.54 -0.29 -19.22
N GLU A 51 1.87 -1.42 -19.66
CA GLU A 51 1.83 -2.59 -18.86
C GLU A 51 3.20 -2.80 -18.24
N ASP A 52 3.30 -2.33 -17.04
CA ASP A 52 4.28 -2.84 -16.11
C ASP A 52 3.83 -4.22 -15.58
N GLU A 53 3.00 -4.88 -16.41
CA GLU A 53 2.20 -6.04 -16.03
C GLU A 53 2.97 -7.32 -15.90
N LEU A 54 4.21 -7.35 -16.34
CA LEU A 54 4.99 -8.55 -16.21
C LEU A 54 6.32 -8.24 -15.53
N PRO A 55 6.44 -8.55 -14.24
CA PRO A 55 7.71 -8.46 -13.52
C PRO A 55 8.86 -9.24 -14.18
N GLN A 56 8.54 -10.04 -15.19
CA GLN A 56 9.49 -10.86 -15.93
C GLN A 56 9.98 -10.26 -17.26
N ARG A 57 9.49 -9.09 -17.67
CA ARG A 57 10.06 -8.40 -18.84
C ARG A 57 11.22 -7.51 -18.41
N ALA A 58 12.41 -8.02 -18.57
CA ALA A 58 13.68 -7.31 -18.31
C ALA A 58 13.89 -6.00 -19.12
N SER A 59 12.93 -5.63 -19.98
CA SER A 59 13.02 -4.45 -20.85
C SER A 59 12.10 -3.29 -20.44
N VAL A 60 11.29 -3.44 -19.41
CA VAL A 60 10.43 -2.37 -18.90
C VAL A 60 11.06 -1.79 -17.65
N ASN A 61 11.55 -0.56 -17.72
CA ASN A 61 12.03 0.13 -16.54
C ASN A 61 10.86 0.43 -15.62
N TYR A 62 11.00 0.09 -14.34
CA TYR A 62 10.04 0.47 -13.30
C TYR A 62 9.89 2.00 -13.26
N MET A 63 8.66 2.45 -13.24
CA MET A 63 8.31 3.85 -13.04
C MET A 63 7.69 4.01 -11.66
N PRO A 64 8.32 4.75 -10.74
CA PRO A 64 7.71 5.07 -9.45
C PRO A 64 6.32 5.70 -9.64
N GLY A 65 5.34 5.23 -8.86
CA GLY A 65 3.96 5.68 -9.00
C GLY A 65 3.15 4.97 -10.10
N SER A 66 3.66 3.87 -10.67
CA SER A 66 2.96 3.04 -11.65
C SER A 66 1.72 2.33 -11.08
N GLY A 67 1.61 2.26 -9.76
CA GLY A 67 0.49 1.63 -9.06
C GLY A 67 0.76 0.21 -8.62
N ARG A 68 2.02 -0.13 -8.33
CA ARG A 68 2.37 -1.39 -7.67
C ARG A 68 1.95 -1.36 -6.21
N GLY A 69 1.24 -2.39 -5.78
CA GLY A 69 0.88 -2.65 -4.40
C GLY A 69 1.58 -3.89 -3.88
N PHE A 70 2.03 -3.87 -2.64
CA PHE A 70 2.80 -4.95 -2.03
C PHE A 70 2.13 -5.41 -0.75
N ILE A 71 2.02 -6.72 -0.61
CA ILE A 71 1.48 -7.44 0.54
C ILE A 71 2.63 -8.16 1.21
N GLY A 72 2.86 -7.94 2.48
CA GLY A 72 4.00 -8.54 3.18
C GLY A 72 3.62 -9.28 4.45
N GLY A 73 4.21 -10.46 4.65
CA GLY A 73 4.03 -11.29 5.82
C GLY A 73 2.61 -11.84 5.96
N GLY A 74 2.18 -12.01 7.21
CA GLY A 74 0.86 -12.54 7.54
C GLY A 74 0.93 -13.86 8.28
N MET A 75 -0.23 -14.44 8.59
CA MET A 75 -0.34 -15.70 9.34
C MET A 75 -1.28 -16.67 8.61
N ASP A 76 -0.73 -17.85 8.21
CA ASP A 76 -1.50 -18.96 7.63
C ASP A 76 -0.68 -20.28 7.65
N PRO A 77 -0.92 -21.23 8.56
CA PRO A 77 -1.39 -21.07 9.95
C PRO A 77 -0.37 -20.38 10.86
N GLY A 78 0.90 -20.29 10.47
CA GLY A 78 1.99 -19.59 11.16
C GLY A 78 2.36 -18.28 10.47
N ALA A 79 3.27 -17.52 11.07
CA ALA A 79 3.80 -16.34 10.44
C ALA A 79 4.60 -16.70 9.17
N THR A 80 4.47 -15.87 8.13
CA THR A 80 5.18 -16.04 6.86
C THR A 80 6.08 -14.84 6.59
N ASN A 81 7.05 -15.02 5.68
CA ASN A 81 7.88 -13.93 5.16
C ASN A 81 7.52 -13.58 3.71
N GLU A 82 6.44 -14.13 3.17
CA GLU A 82 6.05 -13.93 1.78
C GLU A 82 5.80 -12.44 1.47
N LEU A 83 6.36 -12.00 0.36
CA LEU A 83 6.13 -10.68 -0.22
C LEU A 83 5.46 -10.84 -1.58
N GLN A 84 4.25 -10.31 -1.71
CA GLN A 84 3.44 -10.44 -2.93
C GLN A 84 3.28 -9.08 -3.60
N LEU A 85 3.08 -9.08 -4.91
CA LEU A 85 2.82 -7.91 -5.75
C LEU A 85 1.44 -7.98 -6.37
N ILE A 86 0.74 -6.85 -6.38
CA ILE A 86 -0.43 -6.58 -7.22
C ILE A 86 -0.21 -5.33 -8.07
N HIS A 87 -0.98 -5.19 -9.13
CA HIS A 87 -1.04 -3.96 -9.92
C HIS A 87 -2.38 -3.26 -9.70
N ILE A 88 -2.39 -2.21 -8.86
CA ILE A 88 -3.61 -1.53 -8.38
C ILE A 88 -4.50 -0.98 -9.52
N PRO A 89 -3.97 -0.43 -10.64
CA PRO A 89 -4.78 0.05 -11.75
C PRO A 89 -5.57 -1.03 -12.49
N THR A 90 -5.09 -2.27 -12.50
CA THR A 90 -5.74 -3.40 -13.16
C THR A 90 -6.35 -4.36 -12.14
N LEU A 91 -7.33 -5.16 -12.55
CA LEU A 91 -7.81 -6.27 -11.73
C LEU A 91 -6.90 -7.48 -11.92
N GLY A 92 -6.82 -8.36 -10.92
CA GLY A 92 -6.09 -9.62 -11.01
C GLY A 92 -5.53 -10.09 -9.67
N ASN A 93 -5.04 -11.31 -9.68
CA ASN A 93 -4.51 -11.96 -8.48
C ASN A 93 -3.11 -11.44 -8.15
N ALA A 94 -2.74 -11.58 -6.89
CA ALA A 94 -1.38 -11.33 -6.43
C ALA A 94 -0.41 -12.36 -7.00
N ILE A 95 0.83 -11.95 -7.16
CA ILE A 95 1.94 -12.82 -7.58
C ILE A 95 3.08 -12.73 -6.58
N ASP A 96 3.89 -13.76 -6.51
CA ASP A 96 5.11 -13.78 -5.70
C ASP A 96 6.09 -12.70 -6.17
N PHE A 97 6.67 -11.97 -5.20
CA PHE A 97 7.68 -10.93 -5.47
C PHE A 97 9.01 -11.22 -4.76
N GLY A 98 9.01 -11.98 -3.67
CA GLY A 98 10.16 -12.32 -2.86
C GLY A 98 9.82 -12.53 -1.39
N ASP A 99 10.77 -12.31 -0.49
CA ASP A 99 10.61 -12.54 0.94
C ASP A 99 10.99 -11.33 1.79
N LEU A 100 10.31 -11.16 2.92
CA LEU A 100 10.75 -10.29 4.01
C LEU A 100 12.02 -10.84 4.68
N THR A 101 12.74 -10.01 5.43
CA THR A 101 13.96 -10.38 6.15
C THR A 101 13.72 -11.47 7.21
N THR A 102 12.52 -11.50 7.77
CA THR A 102 12.10 -12.47 8.80
C THR A 102 10.63 -12.86 8.57
N VAL A 103 10.21 -14.03 9.03
CA VAL A 103 8.80 -14.38 9.12
C VAL A 103 8.11 -13.37 10.02
N CYS A 104 6.97 -12.83 9.59
CA CYS A 104 6.35 -11.74 10.30
C CYS A 104 4.84 -11.66 10.06
N GLY A 105 4.05 -11.77 11.12
CA GLY A 105 2.63 -11.40 11.13
C GLY A 105 2.42 -9.98 11.63
N ALA A 106 1.40 -9.31 11.16
CA ALA A 106 1.00 -7.95 11.56
C ALA A 106 2.11 -6.87 11.47
N PRO A 107 2.95 -6.85 10.41
CA PRO A 107 3.88 -5.75 10.21
C PRO A 107 3.15 -4.50 9.73
N ALA A 108 3.72 -3.33 9.99
CA ALA A 108 3.26 -2.08 9.39
C ALA A 108 4.06 -1.76 8.12
N GLY A 109 3.34 -1.41 7.04
CA GLY A 109 3.93 -1.08 5.75
C GLY A 109 4.02 0.44 5.52
N VAL A 110 5.17 0.90 5.00
CA VAL A 110 5.42 2.29 4.57
C VAL A 110 6.25 2.30 3.28
N SER A 111 6.26 3.40 2.54
CA SER A 111 7.01 3.47 1.28
C SER A 111 7.32 4.91 0.85
N ASN A 112 8.23 5.04 -0.11
CA ASN A 112 8.52 6.32 -0.77
C ASN A 112 8.41 6.24 -2.31
N GLY A 113 7.67 5.27 -2.83
CA GLY A 113 7.50 5.06 -4.27
C GLY A 113 8.67 4.35 -4.96
N ILE A 114 9.80 4.15 -4.29
CA ILE A 114 10.98 3.42 -4.80
C ILE A 114 11.29 2.23 -3.90
N LYS A 115 11.21 2.45 -2.60
CA LYS A 115 11.41 1.44 -1.54
C LYS A 115 10.10 1.16 -0.83
N GLY A 116 9.78 -0.12 -0.68
CA GLY A 116 8.81 -0.59 0.29
C GLY A 116 9.53 -0.99 1.57
N ILE A 117 8.91 -0.74 2.70
CA ILE A 117 9.46 -1.00 4.03
C ILE A 117 8.38 -1.61 4.89
N PHE A 118 8.70 -2.69 5.59
CA PHE A 118 7.86 -3.28 6.62
C PHE A 118 8.58 -3.25 7.95
N GLY A 119 7.88 -2.87 9.02
CA GLY A 119 8.47 -2.75 10.34
C GLY A 119 7.62 -3.33 11.45
N GLY A 120 8.28 -3.87 12.49
CA GLY A 120 7.66 -4.54 13.61
C GLY A 120 6.94 -5.82 13.25
N GLY A 121 6.04 -6.28 14.12
CA GLY A 121 5.21 -7.46 13.88
C GLY A 121 5.53 -8.60 14.83
N TYR A 122 5.15 -9.81 14.43
CA TYR A 122 5.13 -11.02 15.25
C TYR A 122 5.81 -12.19 14.52
N ASP A 123 6.79 -12.83 15.14
CA ASP A 123 7.63 -13.87 14.50
C ASP A 123 7.00 -15.28 14.46
N GLY A 124 5.75 -15.43 14.91
CA GLY A 124 5.06 -16.72 14.95
C GLY A 124 5.37 -17.58 16.19
N SER A 125 6.27 -17.13 17.06
CA SER A 125 6.67 -17.85 18.29
C SER A 125 6.34 -17.07 19.57
N ASP A 126 5.25 -16.32 19.57
CA ASP A 126 4.81 -15.39 20.62
C ASP A 126 5.77 -14.21 20.89
N ASN A 127 6.69 -13.89 19.96
CA ASN A 127 7.58 -12.76 20.11
C ASN A 127 7.21 -11.63 19.13
N SER A 128 6.94 -10.45 19.66
CA SER A 128 6.95 -9.24 18.88
C SER A 128 8.39 -8.91 18.47
N VAL A 129 8.56 -8.25 17.32
CA VAL A 129 9.88 -7.87 16.80
C VAL A 129 9.95 -6.37 16.58
N ASN A 130 11.19 -5.83 16.49
CA ASN A 130 11.44 -4.43 16.14
C ASN A 130 12.08 -4.28 14.76
N VAL A 131 12.37 -5.36 14.07
CA VAL A 131 13.07 -5.35 12.78
C VAL A 131 12.31 -4.51 11.74
N ILE A 132 13.05 -3.68 11.02
CA ILE A 132 12.58 -2.95 9.86
C ILE A 132 13.31 -3.51 8.63
N GLY A 133 12.56 -4.07 7.69
CA GLY A 133 13.09 -4.57 6.42
C GLY A 133 12.66 -3.69 5.24
N ASN A 134 13.53 -3.52 4.26
CA ASN A 134 13.25 -2.78 3.04
C ASN A 134 13.49 -3.59 1.77
N PHE A 135 12.74 -3.29 0.73
CA PHE A 135 12.91 -3.91 -0.60
C PHE A 135 12.77 -2.87 -1.71
N SER A 136 13.36 -3.16 -2.87
CA SER A 136 13.16 -2.35 -4.07
C SER A 136 11.79 -2.65 -4.69
N MET A 137 10.97 -1.63 -4.91
CA MET A 137 9.69 -1.80 -5.61
C MET A 137 9.85 -2.04 -7.13
N ALA A 138 11.07 -1.82 -7.66
CA ALA A 138 11.35 -1.97 -9.08
C ALA A 138 11.54 -3.41 -9.54
N ASN A 139 12.19 -4.24 -8.72
CA ASN A 139 12.63 -5.58 -9.10
C ASN A 139 12.23 -6.59 -8.03
N ALA A 140 11.75 -7.76 -8.47
CA ALA A 140 11.51 -8.89 -7.59
C ALA A 140 12.80 -9.27 -6.86
N GLY A 141 12.67 -9.63 -5.59
CA GLY A 141 13.78 -10.02 -4.73
C GLY A 141 13.44 -9.83 -3.25
N ASN A 142 14.30 -10.39 -2.41
CA ASN A 142 14.10 -10.39 -0.98
C ASN A 142 14.42 -9.03 -0.35
N ALA A 143 13.77 -8.76 0.76
CA ALA A 143 14.04 -7.59 1.58
C ALA A 143 15.43 -7.68 2.23
N ALA A 144 16.01 -6.52 2.49
CA ALA A 144 17.24 -6.35 3.24
C ALA A 144 16.94 -5.61 4.55
N ASP A 145 17.84 -5.75 5.51
CA ASP A 145 17.77 -5.03 6.77
C ASP A 145 17.83 -3.51 6.53
N PHE A 146 16.96 -2.77 7.22
CA PHE A 146 16.92 -1.31 7.20
C PHE A 146 17.38 -0.72 8.53
N GLY A 147 17.04 -1.34 9.66
CA GLY A 147 17.26 -0.93 11.03
C GLY A 147 16.17 -1.44 11.95
N ASP A 148 16.00 -0.85 13.13
CA ASP A 148 15.07 -1.28 14.17
C ASP A 148 14.12 -0.16 14.62
N LEU A 149 12.90 -0.54 15.03
CA LEU A 149 12.01 0.32 15.82
C LEU A 149 12.62 0.61 17.20
N THR A 150 12.20 1.70 17.85
CA THR A 150 12.67 2.04 19.20
C THR A 150 12.26 0.99 20.26
N ALA A 151 11.22 0.20 19.97
CA ALA A 151 10.77 -0.90 20.83
C ALA A 151 10.15 -2.04 20.02
N ILE A 152 10.21 -3.26 20.55
CA ILE A 152 9.55 -4.43 19.98
C ILE A 152 8.02 -4.26 20.05
N ARG A 153 7.33 -4.31 18.92
CA ARG A 153 5.88 -4.09 18.82
C ARG A 153 5.26 -4.81 17.62
N MET A 154 4.01 -5.22 17.75
CA MET A 154 3.19 -5.83 16.69
C MET A 154 1.86 -5.10 16.56
N GLN A 155 1.09 -5.37 15.50
CA GLN A 155 -0.22 -4.77 15.24
C GLN A 155 -0.17 -3.22 15.22
N LEU A 156 0.90 -2.71 14.66
CA LEU A 156 1.15 -1.28 14.47
C LEU A 156 0.35 -0.76 13.27
N GLY A 157 0.13 0.56 13.25
CA GLY A 157 -0.23 1.27 12.03
C GLY A 157 1.01 1.81 11.31
N GLY A 158 0.95 1.95 10.00
CA GLY A 158 2.01 2.57 9.20
C GLY A 158 1.47 3.60 8.23
N HIS A 159 2.20 4.71 8.07
CA HIS A 159 1.95 5.70 7.02
C HIS A 159 3.24 6.43 6.67
N SER A 160 3.32 6.96 5.45
CA SER A 160 4.54 7.65 4.99
C SER A 160 4.27 8.81 4.05
N SER A 161 5.26 9.68 3.99
CA SER A 161 5.50 10.60 2.89
C SER A 161 6.73 10.15 2.09
N ASN A 162 7.10 10.87 1.05
CA ASN A 162 8.33 10.60 0.28
C ASN A 162 9.62 10.62 1.13
N THR A 163 9.61 11.27 2.29
CA THR A 163 10.81 11.49 3.11
C THR A 163 10.79 10.79 4.45
N ARG A 164 9.61 10.55 5.03
CA ARG A 164 9.44 9.93 6.35
C ARG A 164 8.47 8.77 6.31
N GLY A 165 8.86 7.63 6.89
CA GLY A 165 7.96 6.55 7.28
C GLY A 165 7.66 6.64 8.77
N MET A 166 6.41 6.42 9.16
CA MET A 166 5.94 6.50 10.55
C MET A 166 5.30 5.17 10.95
N PHE A 167 5.58 4.74 12.18
CA PHE A 167 5.06 3.53 12.79
C PHE A 167 4.35 3.87 14.08
N PHE A 168 3.06 3.62 14.15
CA PHE A 168 2.17 4.10 15.21
C PHE A 168 1.83 2.99 16.19
N GLY A 169 1.91 3.24 17.50
CA GLY A 169 1.37 2.42 18.59
C GLY A 169 1.73 0.94 18.51
N GLY A 170 0.76 0.08 18.79
CA GLY A 170 0.90 -1.38 18.71
C GLY A 170 0.92 -2.07 20.07
N ASP A 171 1.09 -3.39 20.02
CA ASP A 171 1.23 -4.27 21.18
C ASP A 171 2.69 -4.59 21.45
N GLY A 172 3.12 -4.44 22.68
CA GLY A 172 4.41 -4.92 23.18
C GLY A 172 4.46 -6.45 23.29
N PRO A 173 5.57 -7.00 23.78
CA PRO A 173 5.81 -8.44 23.83
C PRO A 173 4.88 -9.18 24.79
N SER A 174 4.76 -10.50 24.56
CA SER A 174 4.21 -11.48 25.52
C SER A 174 5.08 -11.48 26.81
N PRO A 175 4.47 -11.76 28.00
CA PRO A 175 3.07 -12.15 28.19
C PRO A 175 2.07 -11.01 28.42
N GLY A 176 2.43 -9.78 28.45
CA GLY A 176 1.53 -8.70 28.85
C GLY A 176 0.79 -8.00 27.70
N TYR A 177 1.36 -8.04 26.49
CA TYR A 177 0.85 -7.33 25.31
C TYR A 177 0.44 -5.87 25.64
N ALA A 178 1.33 -5.17 26.37
CA ALA A 178 1.05 -3.81 26.80
C ALA A 178 0.86 -2.90 25.58
N LYS A 179 -0.25 -2.17 25.55
CA LYS A 179 -0.50 -1.23 24.47
C LYS A 179 0.53 -0.09 24.53
N SER A 180 0.95 0.36 23.36
CA SER A 180 1.88 1.47 23.19
C SER A 180 1.17 2.67 22.57
N ASP A 181 1.54 3.86 23.00
CA ASP A 181 1.18 5.12 22.36
C ASP A 181 2.34 5.70 21.54
N VAL A 182 3.52 5.09 21.61
CA VAL A 182 4.73 5.55 20.92
C VAL A 182 4.55 5.57 19.42
N VAL A 183 4.97 6.65 18.81
CA VAL A 183 5.08 6.79 17.35
C VAL A 183 6.54 6.95 16.98
N ASP A 184 7.05 6.02 16.18
CA ASP A 184 8.40 6.06 15.63
C ASP A 184 8.40 6.62 14.21
N TYR A 185 9.53 7.18 13.79
CA TYR A 185 9.73 7.54 12.40
C TYR A 185 11.12 7.13 11.89
N ILE A 186 11.20 6.90 10.60
CA ILE A 186 12.44 6.68 9.85
C ILE A 186 12.59 7.72 8.75
N THR A 187 13.83 7.97 8.37
CA THR A 187 14.16 8.75 7.16
C THR A 187 14.25 7.79 5.98
N MET A 188 13.36 7.92 4.99
CA MET A 188 13.23 6.97 3.87
C MET A 188 14.49 6.88 2.99
N ALA A 189 15.31 7.93 2.96
CA ALA A 189 16.48 8.00 2.09
C ALA A 189 17.67 7.14 2.55
N SER A 190 17.81 6.91 3.85
CA SER A 190 18.95 6.21 4.45
C SER A 190 18.49 5.13 5.43
N SER A 191 19.12 3.96 5.36
CA SER A 191 18.93 2.92 6.39
C SER A 191 19.44 3.38 7.74
N GLY A 192 18.82 2.91 8.80
CA GLY A 192 19.13 3.20 10.19
C GLY A 192 17.91 3.02 11.08
N ASP A 193 18.15 3.01 12.39
CA ASP A 193 17.11 2.81 13.37
C ASP A 193 16.10 3.96 13.39
N ALA A 194 14.87 3.63 13.78
CA ALA A 194 13.82 4.61 13.97
C ALA A 194 14.12 5.53 15.17
N SER A 195 13.58 6.71 15.11
CA SER A 195 13.62 7.68 16.20
C SER A 195 12.21 7.97 16.70
N ASP A 196 12.11 8.41 17.95
CA ASP A 196 10.84 8.83 18.54
C ASP A 196 10.28 10.04 17.79
N PHE A 197 9.00 9.95 17.43
CA PHE A 197 8.25 11.04 16.79
C PHE A 197 7.36 11.77 17.80
N GLY A 198 6.79 11.04 18.74
CA GLY A 198 5.80 11.50 19.73
C GLY A 198 4.81 10.39 20.08
N ASN A 199 3.63 10.77 20.60
CA ASN A 199 2.67 9.79 21.11
C ASN A 199 1.27 9.95 20.53
N LEU A 200 0.53 8.84 20.40
CA LEU A 200 -0.92 8.83 20.23
C LEU A 200 -1.62 9.46 21.45
N SER A 201 -2.88 9.86 21.31
CA SER A 201 -3.69 10.37 22.41
C SER A 201 -3.89 9.34 23.53
N ALA A 202 -3.84 8.06 23.19
CA ALA A 202 -3.91 6.93 24.12
C ALA A 202 -3.17 5.71 23.57
N ALA A 203 -2.63 4.88 24.46
CA ALA A 203 -1.95 3.63 24.10
C ALA A 203 -2.93 2.63 23.50
N ARG A 204 -2.72 2.23 22.24
CA ARG A 204 -3.62 1.32 21.53
C ARG A 204 -2.92 0.53 20.41
N ALA A 205 -3.56 -0.56 20.00
CA ALA A 205 -3.11 -1.44 18.93
C ALA A 205 -4.26 -1.82 18.00
N SER A 206 -3.98 -2.57 16.94
CA SER A 206 -4.99 -3.11 16.02
C SER A 206 -5.85 -2.02 15.37
N PHE A 207 -5.30 -0.87 15.11
CA PHE A 207 -5.95 0.24 14.41
C PHE A 207 -5.44 0.34 12.97
N SER A 208 -6.17 1.03 12.13
CA SER A 208 -5.74 1.31 10.76
C SER A 208 -5.05 2.68 10.67
N ALA A 209 -4.09 2.80 9.74
CA ALA A 209 -3.42 4.07 9.49
C ALA A 209 -3.24 4.31 7.99
N ALA A 210 -3.46 5.54 7.57
CA ALA A 210 -3.21 6.06 6.23
C ALA A 210 -3.15 7.59 6.30
N GLY A 211 -3.04 8.29 5.16
CA GLY A 211 -3.02 9.75 5.20
C GLY A 211 -2.58 10.38 3.89
N SER A 212 -2.09 11.60 3.97
CA SER A 212 -1.53 12.37 2.87
C SER A 212 -0.03 12.59 3.06
N SER A 213 0.63 13.28 2.13
CA SER A 213 2.04 13.67 2.27
C SER A 213 2.32 14.60 3.48
N THR A 214 1.28 15.18 4.08
CA THR A 214 1.41 16.13 5.20
C THR A 214 0.84 15.63 6.51
N ARG A 215 -0.14 14.72 6.48
CA ARG A 215 -0.83 14.18 7.66
C ARG A 215 -0.86 12.65 7.65
N GLY A 216 -0.38 12.05 8.74
CA GLY A 216 -0.64 10.66 9.09
C GLY A 216 -1.85 10.57 10.02
N ILE A 217 -2.76 9.63 9.79
CA ILE A 217 -4.01 9.47 10.53
C ILE A 217 -4.11 8.03 11.04
N ALA A 218 -4.43 7.86 12.32
CA ALA A 218 -4.65 6.58 12.98
C ALA A 218 -6.11 6.46 13.42
N CYS A 219 -6.80 5.41 12.96
CA CYS A 219 -8.25 5.26 13.10
C CYS A 219 -8.63 4.05 13.96
N GLY A 220 -9.39 4.26 15.03
CA GLY A 220 -9.96 3.22 15.88
C GLY A 220 -8.93 2.42 16.66
N GLY A 221 -9.14 1.11 16.74
CA GLY A 221 -8.25 0.17 17.43
C GLY A 221 -8.78 -0.31 18.77
N LYS A 222 -7.87 -0.82 19.59
CA LYS A 222 -8.16 -1.36 20.93
C LYS A 222 -7.28 -0.74 21.99
N GLU A 223 -7.94 -0.10 22.95
CA GLU A 223 -7.42 0.37 24.22
C GLU A 223 -8.33 -0.26 25.25
N PRO A 224 -7.97 -0.91 26.29
CA PRO A 224 -8.57 -2.10 26.86
C PRO A 224 -9.85 -2.60 26.13
N THR A 225 -10.66 -1.72 25.60
CA THR A 225 -11.83 -1.98 24.75
C THR A 225 -11.66 -1.35 23.36
N LYS A 226 -12.50 -1.72 22.41
CA LYS A 226 -12.51 -1.12 21.06
C LYS A 226 -12.90 0.34 21.15
N VAL A 227 -12.24 1.19 20.37
CA VAL A 227 -12.47 2.64 20.32
C VAL A 227 -12.77 3.09 18.88
N ASN A 228 -13.41 4.24 18.76
CA ASN A 228 -13.68 4.92 17.49
C ASN A 228 -12.81 6.17 17.30
N THR A 229 -11.94 6.49 18.25
CA THR A 229 -11.06 7.67 18.23
C THR A 229 -10.18 7.69 16.99
N ILE A 230 -10.05 8.86 16.39
CA ILE A 230 -9.13 9.11 15.27
C ILE A 230 -8.12 10.17 15.71
N ASP A 231 -6.84 9.85 15.58
CA ASP A 231 -5.73 10.76 15.82
C ASP A 231 -5.07 11.16 14.51
N TYR A 232 -4.50 12.37 14.43
CA TYR A 232 -3.64 12.76 13.33
C TYR A 232 -2.32 13.38 13.78
N PHE A 233 -1.33 13.30 12.90
CA PHE A 233 0.00 13.87 13.05
C PHE A 233 0.34 14.75 11.85
N THR A 234 1.09 15.81 12.09
CA THR A 234 1.75 16.58 11.02
C THR A 234 3.12 15.94 10.73
N ILE A 235 3.30 15.30 9.56
CA ILE A 235 4.49 14.49 9.27
C ILE A 235 5.79 15.29 9.29
N ALA A 236 5.74 16.57 8.94
CA ALA A 236 6.94 17.42 8.83
C ALA A 236 7.62 17.74 10.16
N SER A 237 6.88 17.68 11.27
CA SER A 237 7.39 18.04 12.60
C SER A 237 7.05 16.96 13.63
N THR A 238 8.03 16.56 14.44
CA THR A 238 7.81 15.65 15.57
C THR A 238 6.90 16.29 16.62
N GLY A 239 6.12 15.46 17.27
CA GLY A 239 5.17 15.88 18.32
C GLY A 239 4.03 14.89 18.48
N ASN A 240 3.24 15.07 19.53
CA ASN A 240 2.11 14.21 19.84
C ASN A 240 0.95 14.41 18.85
N SER A 241 0.09 13.40 18.78
CA SER A 241 -1.12 13.45 17.98
C SER A 241 -2.08 14.56 18.44
N THR A 242 -2.93 14.94 17.53
CA THR A 242 -4.09 15.80 17.79
C THR A 242 -5.35 15.01 17.44
N ASP A 243 -6.41 15.21 18.19
CA ASP A 243 -7.71 14.63 17.91
C ASP A 243 -8.21 15.05 16.51
N PHE A 244 -8.67 14.07 15.74
CA PHE A 244 -9.24 14.30 14.42
C PHE A 244 -10.76 14.19 14.41
N GLY A 245 -11.32 13.35 15.28
CA GLY A 245 -12.73 13.01 15.35
C GLY A 245 -12.94 11.51 15.60
N ASN A 246 -14.05 10.96 15.16
CA ASN A 246 -14.44 9.58 15.44
C ASN A 246 -14.86 8.83 14.19
N LEU A 247 -14.63 7.51 14.17
CA LEU A 247 -15.28 6.56 13.27
C LEU A 247 -16.77 6.47 13.61
N THR A 248 -17.60 6.02 12.66
CA THR A 248 -19.02 5.77 12.89
C THR A 248 -19.25 4.66 13.91
N ILE A 249 -18.29 3.75 14.05
CA ILE A 249 -18.37 2.58 14.93
C ILE A 249 -17.00 2.27 15.58
N ALA A 250 -17.02 1.93 16.88
CA ALA A 250 -15.82 1.47 17.58
C ALA A 250 -15.41 0.07 17.10
N ALA A 251 -14.23 -0.04 16.50
CA ALA A 251 -13.74 -1.28 15.92
C ALA A 251 -12.22 -1.40 15.99
N GLN A 252 -11.74 -2.64 16.05
CA GLN A 252 -10.33 -3.02 15.94
C GLN A 252 -10.08 -3.84 14.66
N ASP A 253 -8.81 -4.07 14.33
CA ASP A 253 -8.40 -4.93 13.21
C ASP A 253 -8.93 -4.43 11.85
N ARG A 254 -9.02 -3.12 11.68
CA ARG A 254 -9.40 -2.44 10.42
C ARG A 254 -8.19 -2.24 9.53
N ALA A 255 -8.43 -2.03 8.23
CA ALA A 255 -7.43 -1.51 7.30
C ALA A 255 -7.80 -0.10 6.82
N ALA A 256 -6.82 0.68 6.38
CA ALA A 256 -7.08 1.98 5.79
C ALA A 256 -6.32 2.17 4.47
N VAL A 257 -6.94 2.94 3.59
CA VAL A 257 -6.39 3.38 2.31
C VAL A 257 -6.63 4.88 2.14
N SER A 258 -5.83 5.54 1.33
CA SER A 258 -6.01 6.98 1.13
C SER A 258 -5.58 7.47 -0.26
N SER A 259 -6.23 8.55 -0.69
CA SER A 259 -5.71 9.47 -1.70
C SER A 259 -5.05 10.66 -0.99
N ALA A 260 -4.58 11.65 -1.73
CA ALA A 260 -4.02 12.86 -1.13
C ALA A 260 -5.04 13.68 -0.30
N THR A 261 -6.35 13.45 -0.47
CA THR A 261 -7.42 14.27 0.13
C THR A 261 -8.39 13.48 1.02
N ARG A 262 -8.54 12.18 0.80
CA ARG A 262 -9.53 11.35 1.49
C ARG A 262 -8.87 10.08 2.03
N ILE A 263 -9.24 9.71 3.25
CA ILE A 263 -8.93 8.43 3.87
C ILE A 263 -10.21 7.60 3.97
N VAL A 264 -10.09 6.28 3.76
CA VAL A 264 -11.16 5.30 3.98
C VAL A 264 -10.63 4.23 4.90
N SER A 265 -11.32 3.97 6.01
CA SER A 265 -11.05 2.90 6.96
C SER A 265 -12.13 1.84 6.85
N ALA A 266 -11.78 0.57 6.72
CA ALA A 266 -12.70 -0.48 6.33
C ALA A 266 -12.66 -1.70 7.24
N GLY A 267 -13.79 -2.40 7.33
CA GLY A 267 -13.94 -3.70 7.97
C GLY A 267 -13.64 -3.68 9.48
N GLY A 268 -12.95 -4.71 9.93
CA GLY A 268 -12.54 -4.86 11.33
C GLY A 268 -13.46 -5.76 12.14
N LYS A 269 -13.29 -5.71 13.45
CA LYS A 269 -14.11 -6.47 14.42
C LYS A 269 -14.86 -5.51 15.32
N VAL A 270 -16.19 -5.64 15.32
CA VAL A 270 -17.12 -4.96 16.22
C VAL A 270 -17.46 -5.91 17.34
N PRO A 271 -18.56 -6.63 17.51
CA PRO A 271 -18.45 -7.92 18.21
C PRO A 271 -17.87 -9.01 17.30
N GLY A 272 -18.31 -9.13 16.06
CA GLY A 272 -17.83 -10.03 15.02
C GLY A 272 -17.11 -9.29 13.87
N ALA A 273 -16.83 -9.98 12.79
CA ALA A 273 -16.31 -9.39 11.56
C ALA A 273 -17.30 -8.34 11.01
N SER A 274 -16.79 -7.26 10.46
CA SER A 274 -17.57 -6.14 9.91
C SER A 274 -17.16 -5.88 8.47
N ASN A 275 -18.11 -5.40 7.65
CA ASN A 275 -17.88 -4.93 6.28
C ASN A 275 -17.91 -3.41 6.17
N VAL A 276 -18.31 -2.69 7.22
CA VAL A 276 -18.49 -1.23 7.22
C VAL A 276 -17.22 -0.49 6.81
N MET A 277 -17.35 0.45 5.88
CA MET A 277 -16.29 1.39 5.49
C MET A 277 -16.68 2.81 5.90
N ASP A 278 -15.75 3.51 6.55
CA ASP A 278 -15.90 4.90 6.95
C ASP A 278 -14.88 5.77 6.22
N TYR A 279 -15.23 7.02 5.90
CA TYR A 279 -14.28 7.95 5.27
C TYR A 279 -14.25 9.33 5.92
N GLY A 280 -13.10 10.00 5.75
CA GLY A 280 -12.90 11.39 6.18
C GLY A 280 -12.07 12.19 5.18
N THR A 281 -12.23 13.51 5.24
CA THR A 281 -11.42 14.46 4.46
C THR A 281 -10.16 14.79 5.25
N ILE A 282 -8.97 14.42 4.74
CA ILE A 282 -7.70 14.51 5.49
C ILE A 282 -7.36 15.93 5.93
N ALA A 283 -7.73 16.96 5.14
CA ALA A 283 -7.37 18.34 5.42
C ALA A 283 -8.14 18.96 6.61
N SER A 284 -9.31 18.43 6.96
CA SER A 284 -10.16 18.99 8.03
C SER A 284 -10.56 17.91 9.03
N ALA A 285 -10.22 18.13 10.30
CA ALA A 285 -10.62 17.26 11.40
C ALA A 285 -12.14 17.28 11.58
N ALA A 286 -12.75 16.11 11.56
CA ALA A 286 -14.18 15.88 11.73
C ALA A 286 -14.45 14.38 11.91
N ASP A 287 -15.61 14.03 12.45
CA ASP A 287 -16.08 12.65 12.45
C ASP A 287 -16.18 12.08 11.04
N PHE A 288 -15.84 10.80 10.89
CA PHE A 288 -15.99 10.11 9.63
C PHE A 288 -17.46 9.82 9.32
N ALA A 289 -17.77 9.72 8.04
CA ALA A 289 -19.07 9.37 7.52
C ALA A 289 -19.03 7.97 6.86
N ASP A 290 -20.18 7.36 6.71
CA ASP A 290 -20.33 6.09 6.01
C ASP A 290 -19.88 6.21 4.55
N PHE A 291 -19.06 5.24 4.10
CA PHE A 291 -18.58 5.15 2.73
C PHE A 291 -19.35 4.10 1.91
N GLY A 292 -19.75 3.01 2.53
CA GLY A 292 -20.32 1.79 1.94
C GLY A 292 -19.74 0.54 2.60
N ASP A 293 -19.82 -0.61 1.95
CA ASP A 293 -19.47 -1.90 2.52
C ASP A 293 -18.42 -2.68 1.69
N LEU A 294 -17.56 -3.45 2.37
CA LEU A 294 -16.73 -4.50 1.75
C LEU A 294 -17.64 -5.62 1.21
N THR A 295 -17.17 -6.36 0.21
CA THR A 295 -17.89 -7.52 -0.33
C THR A 295 -18.08 -8.62 0.70
N VAL A 296 -17.12 -8.76 1.64
CA VAL A 296 -17.17 -9.75 2.74
C VAL A 296 -16.79 -9.07 4.05
N ALA A 297 -17.59 -9.28 5.09
CA ALA A 297 -17.26 -8.84 6.45
C ALA A 297 -15.99 -9.54 6.95
N ARG A 298 -14.96 -8.76 7.31
CA ARG A 298 -13.67 -9.31 7.76
C ARG A 298 -12.87 -8.33 8.60
N GLY A 299 -11.97 -8.87 9.41
CA GLY A 299 -10.98 -8.09 10.15
C GLY A 299 -9.57 -8.63 9.93
N THR A 300 -8.57 -8.00 10.53
CA THR A 300 -7.16 -8.41 10.40
C THR A 300 -6.66 -8.46 8.94
N HIS A 301 -7.29 -7.68 8.07
CA HIS A 301 -6.96 -7.54 6.66
C HIS A 301 -6.01 -6.36 6.45
N GLY A 302 -5.28 -6.34 5.34
CA GLY A 302 -4.42 -5.24 4.95
C GLY A 302 -5.07 -4.30 3.95
N GLY A 303 -4.44 -3.16 3.72
CA GLY A 303 -4.89 -2.19 2.73
C GLY A 303 -3.73 -1.49 2.04
N MET A 304 -3.92 -1.15 0.78
CA MET A 304 -3.00 -0.37 -0.03
C MET A 304 -3.76 0.45 -1.07
N SER A 305 -3.17 1.50 -1.59
CA SER A 305 -3.86 2.37 -2.55
C SER A 305 -2.93 3.03 -3.54
N ASN A 306 -3.48 3.42 -4.67
CA ASN A 306 -2.96 4.53 -5.43
C ASN A 306 -3.82 5.78 -5.16
N ARG A 307 -3.58 6.86 -5.88
CA ARG A 307 -4.32 8.12 -5.71
C ARG A 307 -5.82 8.03 -6.04
N ILE A 308 -6.27 6.97 -6.71
CA ILE A 308 -7.64 6.81 -7.21
C ILE A 308 -8.32 5.61 -6.56
N ARG A 309 -7.62 4.49 -6.48
CA ARG A 309 -8.16 3.19 -6.06
C ARG A 309 -7.54 2.75 -4.74
N GLY A 310 -8.37 2.31 -3.80
CA GLY A 310 -7.97 1.56 -2.62
C GLY A 310 -8.24 0.08 -2.83
N VAL A 311 -7.34 -0.77 -2.35
CA VAL A 311 -7.48 -2.24 -2.35
C VAL A 311 -7.34 -2.73 -0.92
N PHE A 312 -8.31 -3.54 -0.48
CA PHE A 312 -8.32 -4.24 0.80
C PHE A 312 -8.12 -5.73 0.55
N HIS A 313 -7.17 -6.36 1.22
CA HIS A 313 -6.75 -7.72 0.88
C HIS A 313 -6.72 -8.66 2.06
N ALA A 314 -7.06 -9.94 1.80
CA ALA A 314 -7.00 -11.04 2.75
C ALA A 314 -7.83 -10.80 4.04
N GLY A 315 -7.38 -11.31 5.16
CA GLY A 315 -8.01 -11.16 6.47
C GLY A 315 -8.81 -12.39 6.90
N HIS A 316 -9.59 -12.26 7.97
CA HIS A 316 -10.36 -13.33 8.58
C HIS A 316 -11.84 -12.93 8.65
N ASP A 317 -12.74 -13.75 8.09
CA ASP A 317 -14.18 -13.48 7.99
C ASP A 317 -14.99 -13.85 9.24
N GLY A 318 -14.31 -14.34 10.28
CA GLY A 318 -14.93 -14.88 11.50
C GLY A 318 -14.91 -16.40 11.54
N SER A 319 -14.68 -17.07 10.41
CA SER A 319 -14.63 -18.52 10.27
C SER A 319 -13.29 -19.01 9.75
N ALA A 320 -12.72 -18.32 8.76
CA ALA A 320 -11.48 -18.71 8.08
C ALA A 320 -10.70 -17.48 7.57
N ASN A 321 -9.43 -17.70 7.25
CA ASN A 321 -8.65 -16.76 6.47
C ASN A 321 -9.17 -16.72 5.02
N THR A 322 -9.20 -15.53 4.42
CA THR A 322 -9.69 -15.33 3.06
C THR A 322 -8.56 -14.95 2.12
N THR A 323 -8.71 -15.26 0.83
CA THR A 323 -7.86 -14.77 -0.26
C THR A 323 -8.40 -13.48 -0.87
N THR A 324 -9.65 -13.13 -0.58
CA THR A 324 -10.41 -12.05 -1.22
C THR A 324 -9.67 -10.72 -1.19
N MET A 325 -9.59 -10.08 -2.34
CA MET A 325 -9.22 -8.68 -2.47
C MET A 325 -10.40 -7.87 -2.99
N ASP A 326 -10.72 -6.78 -2.31
CA ASP A 326 -11.75 -5.82 -2.72
C ASP A 326 -11.11 -4.49 -3.13
N TYR A 327 -11.76 -3.79 -4.06
CA TYR A 327 -11.34 -2.41 -4.38
C TYR A 327 -12.48 -1.41 -4.31
N ILE A 328 -12.08 -0.16 -4.07
CA ILE A 328 -12.95 1.01 -4.09
C ILE A 328 -12.35 2.11 -4.97
N THR A 329 -13.20 3.00 -5.48
CA THR A 329 -12.78 4.31 -6.00
C THR A 329 -12.82 5.31 -4.85
N ILE A 330 -11.66 5.76 -4.35
CA ILE A 330 -11.55 6.56 -3.11
C ILE A 330 -12.37 7.86 -3.18
N ALA A 331 -12.51 8.46 -4.36
CA ALA A 331 -13.20 9.74 -4.53
C ALA A 331 -14.72 9.66 -4.42
N SER A 332 -15.34 8.50 -4.60
CA SER A 332 -16.79 8.30 -4.60
C SER A 332 -17.20 7.24 -3.60
N THR A 333 -18.21 7.55 -2.77
CA THR A 333 -18.82 6.58 -1.85
C THR A 333 -19.55 5.48 -2.60
N GLY A 334 -19.63 4.30 -2.01
CA GLY A 334 -20.29 3.12 -2.55
C GLY A 334 -19.61 1.84 -2.07
N ASP A 335 -20.26 0.71 -2.33
CA ASP A 335 -19.75 -0.59 -1.93
C ASP A 335 -18.50 -0.98 -2.73
N ALA A 336 -17.65 -1.77 -2.12
CA ALA A 336 -16.46 -2.33 -2.77
C ALA A 336 -16.86 -3.37 -3.83
N ALA A 337 -15.99 -3.55 -4.80
CA ALA A 337 -16.12 -4.59 -5.81
C ALA A 337 -14.91 -5.54 -5.74
N ASP A 338 -15.11 -6.75 -6.27
CA ASP A 338 -14.06 -7.76 -6.34
C ASP A 338 -12.87 -7.28 -7.17
N PHE A 339 -11.66 -7.46 -6.64
CA PHE A 339 -10.40 -7.15 -7.30
C PHE A 339 -9.70 -8.41 -7.83
N GLY A 340 -9.79 -9.51 -7.12
CA GLY A 340 -9.09 -10.77 -7.34
C GLY A 340 -8.69 -11.43 -6.02
N ASP A 341 -7.65 -12.25 -6.05
CA ASP A 341 -7.23 -13.04 -4.89
C ASP A 341 -5.74 -12.89 -4.55
N CYS A 342 -5.42 -12.93 -3.25
CA CYS A 342 -4.07 -13.16 -2.76
C CYS A 342 -3.56 -14.56 -3.16
N VAL A 343 -2.27 -14.77 -3.14
CA VAL A 343 -1.65 -16.09 -3.42
C VAL A 343 -2.15 -17.15 -2.44
N ALA A 344 -2.29 -16.79 -1.16
CA ALA A 344 -2.83 -17.66 -0.11
C ALA A 344 -3.74 -16.86 0.83
N GLY A 345 -4.69 -17.55 1.47
CA GLY A 345 -5.52 -16.96 2.50
C GLY A 345 -4.72 -16.72 3.78
N ALA A 346 -4.61 -15.47 4.20
CA ALA A 346 -3.89 -15.12 5.42
C ALA A 346 -4.56 -13.97 6.17
N ASN A 347 -4.26 -13.84 7.44
CA ASN A 347 -4.64 -12.71 8.25
C ASN A 347 -3.39 -11.93 8.71
N PHE A 348 -3.56 -10.74 9.24
CA PHE A 348 -2.46 -9.90 9.72
C PHE A 348 -1.36 -9.64 8.69
N GLN A 349 -1.75 -9.44 7.43
CA GLN A 349 -0.82 -9.00 6.38
C GLN A 349 -0.65 -7.49 6.41
N GLY A 350 0.59 -7.03 6.20
CA GLY A 350 0.87 -5.62 5.95
C GLY A 350 0.64 -5.25 4.48
N GLY A 351 0.33 -3.98 4.21
CA GLY A 351 0.17 -3.45 2.86
C GLY A 351 0.95 -2.15 2.67
N THR A 352 1.51 -1.96 1.48
CA THR A 352 2.11 -0.68 1.04
C THR A 352 2.06 -0.58 -0.48
N SER A 353 2.35 0.60 -1.03
CA SER A 353 2.33 0.81 -2.49
C SER A 353 3.28 1.92 -2.91
N ASP A 354 3.58 1.99 -4.20
CA ASP A 354 4.42 3.02 -4.80
C ASP A 354 3.70 4.35 -5.10
N SER A 355 2.42 4.46 -4.77
CA SER A 355 1.55 5.56 -5.20
C SER A 355 0.42 5.92 -4.24
N HIS A 356 0.53 5.56 -2.96
CA HIS A 356 -0.49 5.88 -1.95
C HIS A 356 -0.65 7.40 -1.70
N GLY A 357 -1.65 7.80 -0.92
CA GLY A 357 -2.00 9.22 -0.69
C GLY A 357 -0.89 10.09 -0.09
N GLY A 358 0.14 9.49 0.49
CA GLY A 358 1.32 10.19 1.04
C GLY A 358 2.43 10.49 0.02
N LEU A 359 2.31 10.01 -1.22
CA LEU A 359 3.33 10.12 -2.27
C LEU A 359 2.98 11.10 -3.37
#